data_1616706d6fe6be55a679289660673ce3
#
_entry.id   1616706d6fe6be55a679289660673ce3
#
_cell.length_a   1.000
_cell.length_b   1.000
_cell.length_c   1.000
_cell.angle_alpha   90.00
_cell.angle_beta   90.00
_cell.angle_gamma   90.00
#
_symmetry.space_group_name_H-M   'P 1'
#
loop_
_entity.id
_entity.type
_entity.pdbx_description
1 polymer ?
#
loop_
_entity_poly.entity_id
_entity_poly.type
_entity_poly.pdbx_seq_one_letter_code
_entity_poly.pdbx_strand_id
1 'polypeptide(L)'
;MEMIWYSNKNNSQHLFTGINYNVYGPPPEFCWDLLCNDEPLVDDPESHSFNLDRRLSQLVKYVKEQAETYRTNNIALTMGEDFQYSVFHNKFISKILQILLVYI
;
A
#
# COMPACT_ATOMS: atom_id res chain seq x y z
N MET A 1 -3.28 -15.26 0.89
CA MET A 1 -1.83 -15.58 0.91
C MET A 1 -1.28 -15.60 2.33
N GLU A 2 -1.97 -16.27 3.21
CA GLU A 2 -1.61 -16.42 4.62
C GLU A 2 -1.52 -17.90 4.97
N MET A 3 -0.54 -18.26 5.81
CA MET A 3 -0.28 -19.63 6.19
C MET A 3 0.29 -19.71 7.61
N ILE A 4 0.27 -20.90 8.17
CA ILE A 4 1.04 -21.19 9.38
C ILE A 4 2.34 -21.89 8.95
N TRP A 5 3.45 -21.30 9.28
CA TRP A 5 4.78 -21.87 9.05
C TRP A 5 5.19 -22.71 10.25
N TYR A 6 5.54 -23.96 10.01
CA TYR A 6 6.11 -24.86 11.01
C TYR A 6 7.62 -24.84 10.88
N SER A 7 8.31 -24.30 11.88
CA SER A 7 9.75 -24.06 11.81
C SER A 7 10.61 -25.31 12.01
N ASN A 8 10.04 -26.39 12.55
CA ASN A 8 10.75 -27.64 12.79
C ASN A 8 9.89 -28.88 12.55
N LYS A 9 10.54 -30.06 12.46
CA LYS A 9 9.88 -31.33 12.22
C LYS A 9 8.93 -31.76 13.34
N ASN A 10 9.11 -31.25 14.55
CA ASN A 10 8.31 -31.62 15.73
C ASN A 10 7.08 -30.72 15.89
N ASN A 11 6.81 -29.81 14.97
CA ASN A 11 5.68 -28.88 14.98
C ASN A 11 5.48 -28.13 16.32
N SER A 12 6.58 -27.97 17.10
CA SER A 12 6.52 -27.31 18.42
C SER A 12 6.48 -25.78 18.33
N GLN A 13 6.82 -25.22 17.16
CA GLN A 13 6.81 -23.78 16.92
C GLN A 13 6.14 -23.49 15.58
N HIS A 14 5.17 -22.62 15.62
CA HIS A 14 4.50 -22.12 14.43
C HIS A 14 4.48 -20.62 14.40
N LEU A 15 4.60 -20.08 13.20
CA LEU A 15 4.56 -18.65 12.93
C LEU A 15 3.43 -18.36 11.94
N PHE A 16 2.62 -17.38 12.28
CA PHE A 16 1.72 -16.83 11.27
C PHE A 16 2.56 -16.10 10.22
N THR A 17 2.38 -16.48 8.96
CA THR A 17 3.19 -15.99 7.85
C THR A 17 2.27 -15.44 6.77
N GLY A 18 2.49 -14.20 6.36
CA GLY A 18 1.86 -13.59 5.21
C GLY A 18 2.83 -13.43 4.06
N ILE A 19 2.33 -13.60 2.84
CA ILE A 19 3.08 -13.26 1.63
C ILE A 19 2.55 -11.91 1.14
N ASN A 20 3.45 -10.95 0.92
CA ASN A 20 3.07 -9.64 0.40
C ASN A 20 2.51 -9.76 -1.02
N TYR A 21 1.49 -9.00 -1.33
CA TYR A 21 0.83 -8.99 -2.63
C TYR A 21 1.74 -8.46 -3.74
N ASN A 22 2.46 -7.40 -3.44
CA ASN A 22 3.36 -6.73 -4.38
C ASN A 22 4.78 -6.64 -3.80
N VAL A 23 5.37 -7.76 -3.46
CA VAL A 23 6.68 -7.85 -2.80
C VAL A 23 6.77 -6.88 -1.63
N TYR A 24 7.38 -5.70 -1.80
CA TYR A 24 7.38 -4.57 -0.86
C TYR A 24 7.17 -3.21 -1.55
N GLY A 25 6.91 -3.24 -2.86
CA GLY A 25 6.63 -2.05 -3.66
C GLY A 25 5.29 -1.39 -3.33
N PRO A 26 5.11 -0.11 -3.64
CA PRO A 26 3.84 0.58 -3.48
C PRO A 26 2.80 0.08 -4.48
N PRO A 27 1.53 0.38 -4.28
CA PRO A 27 0.54 0.22 -5.33
C PRO A 27 0.96 0.93 -6.62
N PRO A 28 0.63 0.41 -7.80
CA PRO A 28 0.95 1.07 -9.07
C PRO A 28 0.47 2.52 -9.09
N GLU A 29 1.30 3.42 -9.56
CA GLU A 29 1.07 4.87 -9.62
C GLU A 29 1.07 5.58 -8.25
N PHE A 30 1.51 4.92 -7.16
CA PHE A 30 1.58 5.50 -5.82
C PHE A 30 3.00 5.50 -5.25
N CYS A 31 4.00 5.55 -6.11
CA CYS A 31 5.39 5.52 -5.71
C CYS A 31 5.90 6.87 -5.16
N TRP A 32 5.61 7.98 -5.78
CA TRP A 32 5.97 9.35 -5.39
C TRP A 32 7.40 9.55 -4.89
N ASP A 33 8.36 8.97 -5.56
CA ASP A 33 9.78 9.17 -5.31
C ASP A 33 10.47 9.73 -6.55
N LEU A 34 11.71 10.17 -6.39
CA LEU A 34 12.54 10.70 -7.48
C LEU A 34 12.72 9.72 -8.64
N LEU A 35 12.67 8.42 -8.34
CA LEU A 35 12.79 7.35 -9.33
C LEU A 35 11.47 6.98 -10.01
N CYS A 36 10.37 7.60 -9.60
CA CYS A 36 9.03 7.35 -10.09
C CYS A 36 8.50 8.60 -10.81
N ASN A 37 7.80 8.38 -11.92
CA ASN A 37 7.15 9.46 -12.67
C ASN A 37 5.64 9.54 -12.38
N ASP A 38 5.25 9.15 -11.16
CA ASP A 38 3.84 9.13 -10.80
C ASP A 38 3.30 10.54 -10.62
N GLU A 39 2.07 10.72 -11.05
CA GLU A 39 1.37 11.98 -10.93
C GLU A 39 1.20 12.35 -9.45
N PRO A 40 1.53 13.59 -9.05
CA PRO A 40 1.33 14.04 -7.68
C PRO A 40 -0.15 14.07 -7.32
N LEU A 41 -0.45 13.84 -6.04
CA LEU A 41 -1.81 13.97 -5.53
C LEU A 41 -2.16 15.45 -5.34
N VAL A 42 -3.18 15.91 -6.04
CA VAL A 42 -3.70 17.29 -5.95
C VAL A 42 -5.09 17.24 -5.34
N ASP A 43 -5.21 17.73 -4.12
CA ASP A 43 -6.42 17.71 -3.30
C ASP A 43 -7.15 19.07 -3.22
N ASP A 44 -6.70 20.07 -3.96
CA ASP A 44 -7.35 21.37 -4.07
C ASP A 44 -8.46 21.32 -5.14
N PRO A 45 -9.74 21.42 -4.77
CA PRO A 45 -10.86 21.37 -5.72
C PRO A 45 -10.86 22.51 -6.74
N GLU A 46 -10.24 23.64 -6.41
CA GLU A 46 -10.14 24.82 -7.28
C GLU A 46 -9.01 24.68 -8.31
N SER A 47 -8.17 23.67 -8.15
CA SER A 47 -7.04 23.43 -9.06
C SER A 47 -7.50 22.76 -10.35
N HIS A 48 -7.04 23.25 -11.50
CA HIS A 48 -7.21 22.57 -12.78
C HIS A 48 -6.60 21.16 -12.82
N SER A 49 -5.68 20.87 -11.92
CA SER A 49 -4.99 19.58 -11.78
C SER A 49 -5.61 18.67 -10.72
N PHE A 50 -6.79 19.04 -10.17
CA PHE A 50 -7.45 18.22 -9.16
C PHE A 50 -7.63 16.77 -9.61
N ASN A 51 -7.16 15.84 -8.80
CA ASN A 51 -7.17 14.41 -9.16
C ASN A 51 -7.51 13.47 -7.99
N LEU A 52 -7.85 14.01 -6.83
CA LEU A 52 -8.05 13.23 -5.61
C LEU A 52 -9.06 12.09 -5.79
N ASP A 53 -10.25 12.37 -6.33
CA ASP A 53 -11.32 11.37 -6.44
C ASP A 53 -10.92 10.21 -7.37
N ARG A 54 -10.26 10.53 -8.47
CA ARG A 54 -9.77 9.53 -9.41
C ARG A 54 -8.68 8.67 -8.77
N ARG A 55 -7.72 9.29 -8.11
CA ARG A 55 -6.61 8.59 -7.45
C ARG A 55 -7.11 7.73 -6.29
N LEU A 56 -8.05 8.23 -5.51
CA LEU A 56 -8.67 7.47 -4.44
C LEU A 56 -9.41 6.23 -4.98
N SER A 57 -10.17 6.39 -6.06
CA SER A 57 -10.86 5.27 -6.71
C SER A 57 -9.90 4.19 -7.21
N GLN A 58 -8.76 4.58 -7.78
CA GLN A 58 -7.70 3.66 -8.19
C GLN A 58 -7.14 2.88 -7.00
N LEU A 59 -6.83 3.57 -5.90
CA LEU A 59 -6.31 2.94 -4.70
C LEU A 59 -7.31 1.95 -4.08
N VAL A 60 -8.57 2.36 -3.95
CA VAL A 60 -9.64 1.49 -3.43
C VAL A 60 -9.83 0.25 -4.30
N LYS A 61 -9.76 0.39 -5.61
CA LYS A 61 -9.81 -0.74 -6.53
C LYS A 61 -8.67 -1.72 -6.26
N TYR A 62 -7.44 -1.23 -6.21
CA TYR A 62 -6.25 -2.05 -5.90
C TYR A 62 -6.37 -2.76 -4.55
N VAL A 63 -6.82 -2.05 -3.52
CA VAL A 63 -7.04 -2.61 -2.18
C VAL A 63 -8.05 -3.75 -2.20
N LYS A 64 -9.15 -3.61 -2.94
CA LYS A 64 -10.16 -4.66 -3.10
C LYS A 64 -9.61 -5.88 -3.83
N GLU A 65 -8.89 -5.69 -4.93
CA GLU A 65 -8.23 -6.76 -5.67
C GLU A 65 -7.21 -7.51 -4.78
N GLN A 66 -6.42 -6.78 -4.01
CA GLN A 66 -5.52 -7.37 -3.03
C GLN A 66 -6.27 -8.16 -1.96
N ALA A 67 -7.35 -7.62 -1.43
CA ALA A 67 -8.14 -8.27 -0.38
C ALA A 67 -8.71 -9.63 -0.80
N GLU A 68 -9.05 -9.83 -2.07
CA GLU A 68 -9.52 -11.11 -2.61
C GLU A 68 -8.47 -12.22 -2.49
N THR A 69 -7.20 -11.89 -2.36
CA THR A 69 -6.10 -12.86 -2.25
C THR A 69 -5.80 -13.28 -0.81
N TYR A 70 -6.37 -12.60 0.17
CA TYR A 70 -6.17 -12.89 1.59
C TYR A 70 -7.43 -13.50 2.22
N ARG A 71 -7.23 -14.26 3.30
CA ARG A 71 -8.34 -14.93 4.02
C ARG A 71 -8.95 -14.06 5.11
N THR A 72 -8.20 -13.08 5.60
CA THR A 72 -8.64 -12.19 6.67
C THR A 72 -9.14 -10.86 6.10
N ASN A 73 -9.85 -10.10 6.93
CA ASN A 73 -10.30 -8.74 6.58
C ASN A 73 -9.20 -7.68 6.77
N ASN A 74 -7.99 -8.13 7.13
CA ASN A 74 -6.85 -7.23 7.33
C ASN A 74 -5.88 -7.39 6.17
N ILE A 75 -5.53 -6.29 5.55
CA ILE A 75 -4.51 -6.22 4.49
C ILE A 75 -3.45 -5.21 4.87
N ALA A 76 -2.22 -5.48 4.43
CA ALA A 76 -1.10 -4.56 4.56
C ALA A 76 -0.76 -4.00 3.18
N LEU A 77 -0.75 -2.69 3.05
CA LEU A 77 -0.23 -2.02 1.86
C LEU A 77 1.24 -1.72 2.08
N THR A 78 2.06 -2.25 1.21
CA THR A 78 3.49 -1.92 1.18
C THR A 78 3.70 -0.58 0.47
N MET A 79 4.61 0.23 0.99
CA MET A 79 4.90 1.57 0.45
C MET A 79 6.41 1.79 0.49
N GLY A 80 7.15 0.98 -0.24
CA GLY A 80 8.60 1.05 -0.26
C GLY A 80 9.19 0.37 -1.48
N GLU A 81 10.45 0.60 -1.72
CA GLU A 81 11.29 -0.05 -2.72
C GLU A 81 12.74 0.14 -2.29
N ASP A 82 13.70 -0.52 -2.96
CA ASP A 82 15.10 -0.33 -2.68
C ASP A 82 15.49 1.14 -2.80
N PHE A 83 16.05 1.69 -1.72
CA PHE A 83 16.44 3.10 -1.60
C PHE A 83 15.30 4.13 -1.75
N GLN A 84 14.05 3.69 -1.84
CA GLN A 84 12.91 4.58 -1.92
C GLN A 84 12.78 5.38 -0.62
N TYR A 85 12.43 6.65 -0.73
CA TYR A 85 12.32 7.61 0.38
C TYR A 85 13.61 7.85 1.17
N SER A 86 14.76 7.43 0.68
CA SER A 86 16.05 7.68 1.33
C SER A 86 16.37 9.19 1.44
N VAL A 87 15.82 10.01 0.57
CA VAL A 87 16.04 11.46 0.50
C VAL A 87 14.81 12.29 0.95
N PHE A 88 13.65 11.70 1.23
CA PHE A 88 12.45 12.52 1.33
C PHE A 88 11.24 12.12 2.14
N HIS A 89 10.65 13.02 2.69
CA HIS A 89 9.34 13.66 2.98
C HIS A 89 8.18 12.72 3.36
N ASN A 90 8.13 12.38 4.64
CA ASN A 90 7.02 11.73 5.36
C ASN A 90 5.63 12.43 5.24
N LYS A 91 5.54 13.61 4.63
CA LYS A 91 4.29 14.37 4.59
C LYS A 91 3.20 13.78 3.69
N PHE A 92 3.58 13.12 2.60
CA PHE A 92 2.61 12.55 1.65
C PHE A 92 2.00 11.24 2.15
N ILE A 93 2.81 10.37 2.72
CA ILE A 93 2.34 9.07 3.23
C ILE A 93 1.34 9.26 4.38
N SER A 94 1.58 10.20 5.28
CA SER A 94 0.67 10.48 6.38
C SER A 94 -0.69 10.99 5.90
N LYS A 95 -0.73 11.77 4.83
CA LYS A 95 -1.97 12.32 4.27
C LYS A 95 -2.83 11.24 3.61
N ILE A 96 -2.21 10.29 2.91
CA ILE A 96 -2.91 9.15 2.30
C ILE A 96 -3.48 8.22 3.36
N LEU A 97 -2.71 7.91 4.40
CA LEU A 97 -3.19 7.11 5.52
C LEU A 97 -4.38 7.77 6.23
N GLN A 98 -4.37 9.10 6.37
CA GLN A 98 -5.52 9.84 6.90
C GLN A 98 -6.75 9.73 6.00
N ILE A 99 -6.58 9.83 4.69
CA ILE A 99 -7.68 9.70 3.73
C ILE A 99 -8.24 8.28 3.74
N LEU A 100 -7.39 7.25 3.73
CA LEU A 100 -7.82 5.85 3.81
C LEU A 100 -8.61 5.53 5.09
N LEU A 101 -8.20 6.06 6.24
CA LEU A 101 -8.89 5.85 7.50
C LEU A 101 -10.30 6.47 7.56
N VAL A 102 -10.58 7.44 6.71
CA VAL A 102 -11.92 8.08 6.60
C VAL A 102 -12.86 7.29 5.69
N TYR A 103 -12.32 6.44 4.78
CA TYR A 103 -13.10 5.73 3.76
C TYR A 103 -13.26 4.22 3.99
N ILE A 104 -12.64 3.67 5.02
CA ILE A 104 -12.80 2.29 5.45
C ILE A 104 -13.71 2.22 6.68
#